data_79bfc63de4219611b73d1c38c53537fb
#
_entry.id   79bfc63de4219611b73d1c38c53537fb
#
_cell.length_a   1.000
_cell.length_b   1.000
_cell.length_c   1.000
_cell.angle_alpha   90.00
_cell.angle_beta   90.00
_cell.angle_gamma   90.00
#
_symmetry.space_group_name_H-M   'P 1'
#
loop_
_entity.id
_entity.type
_entity.pdbx_description
1 polymer ?
#
loop_
_entity_poly.entity_id
_entity_poly.type
_entity_poly.pdbx_seq_one_letter_code
_entity_poly.pdbx_strand_id
1 'polypeptide(L)'
;MLTENVVAVLPLPLGRSTTIRYITCAQSSGEYGAGSVLRFRVEFTDTVILTNTSAAALPKLFLNIGKYAYYSGGNHGNVLEFSYLTTVSDVRTSSDLLPALVPSTTSALLCETASGCAVVNEGGQAAVLDTTTSGIFVASGVRLDPTPPVVLSVYSSKLTSPYEDQHYSVGERISVFVQVSKPVVVTGFDPRIEMNVTHPERFALYNASLSTTTLLAFVYTVSEGDRTADLFYKHPYIDLYGNKSRIYRQSSIPRTLMNVALPPPFALASVGNTIKVETQSIPYITNVTSLDSPRLQATGGVMYAGDEVVLRVDFSTHVVAVGYSYLTLRLGAVVRNAMYFGYYDG
;
A
#
# COMPACT_ATOMS: atom_id res chain seq x y z
N MET A 1 -23.48 93.83 13.89
CA MET A 1 -24.01 92.67 13.19
C MET A 1 -22.89 91.66 13.06
N LEU A 2 -22.87 90.66 13.92
CA LEU A 2 -21.90 89.59 13.81
C LEU A 2 -22.61 88.44 13.06
N THR A 3 -22.10 88.12 11.89
CA THR A 3 -22.56 86.93 11.11
C THR A 3 -21.88 85.70 11.65
N GLU A 4 -22.64 84.81 12.34
CA GLU A 4 -22.19 83.51 12.71
C GLU A 4 -22.00 82.61 11.45
N ASN A 5 -20.76 82.22 11.18
CA ASN A 5 -20.45 81.24 10.20
C ASN A 5 -20.83 79.88 10.77
N VAL A 6 -22.02 79.33 10.43
CA VAL A 6 -22.42 77.97 10.69
C VAL A 6 -21.63 77.09 9.69
N VAL A 7 -20.57 76.41 10.19
CA VAL A 7 -19.90 75.34 9.47
C VAL A 7 -20.84 74.14 9.51
N ALA A 8 -21.52 73.84 8.40
CA ALA A 8 -22.28 72.61 8.25
C ALA A 8 -21.30 71.43 8.30
N VAL A 9 -21.28 70.72 9.42
CA VAL A 9 -20.61 69.41 9.49
C VAL A 9 -21.47 68.45 8.67
N LEU A 10 -20.99 68.20 7.44
CA LEU A 10 -21.57 67.14 6.62
C LEU A 10 -21.38 65.81 7.38
N PRO A 11 -22.44 65.00 7.54
CA PRO A 11 -22.29 63.68 8.13
C PRO A 11 -21.28 62.88 7.27
N LEU A 12 -20.25 62.36 7.91
CA LEU A 12 -19.34 61.42 7.27
C LEU A 12 -20.21 60.32 6.64
N PRO A 13 -19.90 59.90 5.38
CA PRO A 13 -20.63 58.81 4.77
C PRO A 13 -20.58 57.64 5.71
N LEU A 14 -21.77 57.08 6.06
CA LEU A 14 -21.89 55.84 6.81
C LEU A 14 -21.01 54.82 6.13
N GLY A 15 -19.82 54.55 6.72
CA GLY A 15 -18.82 53.69 6.15
C GLY A 15 -19.45 52.31 5.85
N ARG A 16 -19.27 51.83 4.64
CA ARG A 16 -19.70 50.48 4.28
C ARG A 16 -19.14 49.51 5.30
N SER A 17 -20.01 48.68 5.85
CA SER A 17 -19.60 47.63 6.79
C SER A 17 -18.65 46.69 6.08
N THR A 18 -17.44 46.52 6.61
CA THR A 18 -16.44 45.57 6.12
C THR A 18 -16.89 44.16 6.50
N THR A 19 -17.11 43.29 5.55
CA THR A 19 -17.64 41.94 5.72
C THR A 19 -16.74 40.90 5.03
N ILE A 20 -16.86 39.66 5.44
CA ILE A 20 -16.25 38.53 4.73
C ILE A 20 -16.98 38.36 3.39
N ARG A 21 -16.23 38.31 2.28
CA ARG A 21 -16.76 38.05 0.95
C ARG A 21 -16.83 36.56 0.67
N TYR A 22 -15.72 35.86 0.84
CA TYR A 22 -15.64 34.39 0.71
C TYR A 22 -14.38 33.85 1.41
N ILE A 23 -14.40 32.53 1.66
CA ILE A 23 -13.29 31.79 2.24
C ILE A 23 -12.95 30.65 1.29
N THR A 24 -11.67 30.55 0.89
CA THR A 24 -11.16 29.55 -0.06
C THR A 24 -10.00 28.78 0.55
N CYS A 25 -9.81 27.54 0.07
CA CYS A 25 -8.55 26.83 0.25
C CYS A 25 -7.66 27.07 -0.98
N ALA A 26 -6.42 27.46 -0.76
CA ALA A 26 -5.50 27.84 -1.83
C ALA A 26 -4.88 26.63 -2.56
N GLN A 27 -5.05 25.42 -2.03
CA GLN A 27 -4.55 24.21 -2.65
C GLN A 27 -5.42 23.73 -3.81
N SER A 28 -4.78 23.03 -4.76
CA SER A 28 -5.49 22.33 -5.83
C SER A 28 -6.36 21.19 -5.28
N SER A 29 -7.42 20.85 -6.02
CA SER A 29 -8.25 19.68 -5.71
C SER A 29 -7.39 18.42 -5.58
N GLY A 30 -7.66 17.59 -4.57
CA GLY A 30 -6.94 16.34 -4.31
C GLY A 30 -7.05 15.85 -2.88
N GLU A 31 -6.42 14.70 -2.63
CA GLU A 31 -6.32 14.10 -1.29
C GLU A 31 -4.98 14.44 -0.66
N TYR A 32 -5.02 15.01 0.53
CA TYR A 32 -3.85 15.47 1.27
C TYR A 32 -3.58 14.53 2.46
N GLY A 33 -2.34 14.03 2.51
CA GLY A 33 -1.85 13.18 3.58
C GLY A 33 -1.34 13.97 4.79
N ALA A 34 -0.91 13.27 5.84
CA ALA A 34 -0.24 13.88 6.98
C ALA A 34 1.05 14.61 6.57
N GLY A 35 1.34 15.74 7.23
CA GLY A 35 2.48 16.61 6.93
C GLY A 35 2.22 17.64 5.83
N SER A 36 0.99 17.72 5.29
CA SER A 36 0.61 18.77 4.33
C SER A 36 0.35 20.09 5.05
N VAL A 37 0.78 21.19 4.46
CA VAL A 37 0.40 22.54 4.93
C VAL A 37 -0.70 23.07 4.01
N LEU A 38 -1.92 23.15 4.53
CA LEU A 38 -3.07 23.69 3.82
C LEU A 38 -3.22 25.17 4.16
N ARG A 39 -3.45 26.00 3.15
CA ARG A 39 -3.62 27.43 3.29
C ARG A 39 -5.02 27.83 2.95
N PHE A 40 -5.64 28.61 3.83
CA PHE A 40 -6.97 29.17 3.65
C PHE A 40 -6.84 30.68 3.53
N ARG A 41 -7.68 31.29 2.70
CA ARG A 41 -7.75 32.73 2.46
C ARG A 41 -9.15 33.20 2.80
N VAL A 42 -9.22 34.15 3.73
CA VAL A 42 -10.45 34.85 4.11
C VAL A 42 -10.39 36.20 3.43
N GLU A 43 -11.22 36.40 2.41
CA GLU A 43 -11.28 37.69 1.67
C GLU A 43 -12.41 38.54 2.23
N PHE A 44 -12.07 39.82 2.47
CA PHE A 44 -12.98 40.83 2.96
C PHE A 44 -13.35 41.81 1.83
N THR A 45 -14.44 42.57 2.02
CA THR A 45 -14.88 43.60 1.09
C THR A 45 -13.91 44.80 1.01
N ASP A 46 -13.15 45.03 2.09
CA ASP A 46 -12.21 46.13 2.20
C ASP A 46 -10.94 45.69 2.95
N THR A 47 -9.92 46.55 2.98
CA THR A 47 -8.71 46.33 3.78
C THR A 47 -9.03 46.16 5.25
N VAL A 48 -8.43 45.14 5.87
CA VAL A 48 -8.55 44.86 7.28
C VAL A 48 -7.21 44.94 8.00
N ILE A 49 -7.26 45.33 9.25
CA ILE A 49 -6.11 45.53 10.13
C ILE A 49 -6.36 44.73 11.42
N LEU A 50 -5.37 43.96 11.82
CA LEU A 50 -5.33 43.33 13.14
C LEU A 50 -4.70 44.31 14.12
N THR A 51 -5.45 44.77 15.10
CA THR A 51 -4.99 45.77 16.07
C THR A 51 -3.99 45.21 17.07
N ASN A 52 -3.99 43.91 17.28
CA ASN A 52 -3.05 43.22 18.14
C ASN A 52 -2.49 41.99 17.41
N THR A 53 -1.16 41.91 17.27
CA THR A 53 -0.45 40.86 16.59
C THR A 53 0.28 39.89 17.55
N SER A 54 -0.01 39.97 18.85
CA SER A 54 0.50 38.95 19.79
C SER A 54 -0.12 37.59 19.49
N ALA A 55 0.64 36.51 19.64
CA ALA A 55 0.20 35.16 19.29
C ALA A 55 -1.14 34.73 19.92
N ALA A 56 -1.42 35.23 21.13
CA ALA A 56 -2.68 34.95 21.85
C ALA A 56 -3.88 35.71 21.26
N ALA A 57 -3.65 36.82 20.57
CA ALA A 57 -4.68 37.69 20.01
C ALA A 57 -4.94 37.46 18.53
N LEU A 58 -4.24 36.52 17.88
CA LEU A 58 -4.43 36.25 16.45
C LEU A 58 -5.72 35.48 16.20
N PRO A 59 -6.43 35.79 15.12
CA PRO A 59 -7.64 35.06 14.73
C PRO A 59 -7.31 33.62 14.31
N LYS A 60 -8.30 32.73 14.45
CA LYS A 60 -8.22 31.32 14.06
C LYS A 60 -9.41 30.97 13.16
N LEU A 61 -9.21 30.11 12.18
CA LEU A 61 -10.25 29.62 11.31
C LEU A 61 -10.64 28.19 11.68
N PHE A 62 -11.88 27.98 12.06
CA PHE A 62 -12.40 26.66 12.44
C PHE A 62 -12.75 25.83 11.20
N LEU A 63 -12.36 24.56 11.18
CA LEU A 63 -12.54 23.62 10.07
C LEU A 63 -13.55 22.51 10.42
N ASN A 64 -14.21 21.97 9.41
CA ASN A 64 -15.22 20.91 9.55
C ASN A 64 -14.69 19.56 10.10
N ILE A 65 -13.40 19.49 10.41
CA ILE A 65 -12.74 18.38 11.11
C ILE A 65 -12.58 18.63 12.61
N GLY A 66 -13.17 19.70 13.15
CA GLY A 66 -13.05 20.06 14.57
C GLY A 66 -11.68 20.62 14.95
N LYS A 67 -10.90 21.17 14.01
CA LYS A 67 -9.57 21.74 14.21
C LYS A 67 -9.50 23.17 13.73
N TYR A 68 -8.43 23.88 14.10
CA TYR A 68 -8.22 25.27 13.71
C TYR A 68 -7.06 25.41 12.73
N ALA A 69 -7.25 26.19 11.67
CA ALA A 69 -6.17 26.79 10.92
C ALA A 69 -5.77 28.11 11.61
N TYR A 70 -4.47 28.34 11.72
CA TYR A 70 -3.92 29.49 12.45
C TYR A 70 -3.51 30.57 11.48
N TYR A 71 -3.68 31.82 11.91
CA TYR A 71 -3.28 32.98 11.15
C TYR A 71 -1.82 32.89 10.72
N SER A 72 -1.55 33.17 9.45
CA SER A 72 -0.21 33.08 8.86
C SER A 72 0.21 34.35 8.09
N GLY A 73 -0.69 35.31 7.84
CA GLY A 73 -0.36 36.55 7.14
C GLY A 73 -1.56 37.35 6.63
N GLY A 74 -1.26 38.42 5.91
CA GLY A 74 -2.27 39.24 5.20
C GLY A 74 -2.76 40.48 5.96
N ASN A 75 -2.14 40.85 7.10
CA ASN A 75 -2.48 42.09 7.80
C ASN A 75 -2.25 43.32 6.90
N HIS A 76 -3.09 44.35 7.02
CA HIS A 76 -3.12 45.53 6.18
C HIS A 76 -3.48 45.23 4.70
N GLY A 77 -4.28 44.19 4.47
CA GLY A 77 -4.82 43.81 3.15
C GLY A 77 -6.28 43.40 3.25
N ASN A 78 -6.91 43.14 2.13
CA ASN A 78 -8.28 42.60 2.10
C ASN A 78 -8.34 41.07 2.23
N VAL A 79 -7.20 40.39 2.41
CA VAL A 79 -7.11 38.91 2.57
C VAL A 79 -6.30 38.57 3.81
N LEU A 80 -6.91 37.85 4.75
CA LEU A 80 -6.19 37.20 5.84
C LEU A 80 -5.89 35.75 5.46
N GLU A 81 -4.66 35.32 5.69
CA GLU A 81 -4.20 33.97 5.39
C GLU A 81 -4.09 33.13 6.66
N PHE A 82 -4.51 31.87 6.55
CA PHE A 82 -4.47 30.87 7.63
C PHE A 82 -3.80 29.60 7.14
N SER A 83 -3.05 28.93 7.99
CA SER A 83 -2.40 27.67 7.70
C SER A 83 -2.83 26.56 8.64
N TYR A 84 -3.01 25.36 8.11
CA TYR A 84 -3.27 24.15 8.85
C TYR A 84 -2.27 23.07 8.46
N LEU A 85 -1.53 22.53 9.44
CA LEU A 85 -0.64 21.42 9.26
C LEU A 85 -1.41 20.11 9.53
N THR A 86 -1.59 19.28 8.50
CA THR A 86 -2.26 17.99 8.63
C THR A 86 -1.41 17.00 9.43
N THR A 87 -2.05 16.19 10.27
CA THR A 87 -1.40 15.23 11.16
C THR A 87 -1.92 13.82 10.92
N VAL A 88 -1.22 12.80 11.41
CA VAL A 88 -1.67 11.40 11.36
C VAL A 88 -2.92 11.13 12.20
N SER A 89 -3.22 12.03 13.15
CA SER A 89 -4.42 11.95 14.00
C SER A 89 -5.66 12.60 13.40
N ASP A 90 -5.54 13.21 12.21
CA ASP A 90 -6.70 13.83 11.58
C ASP A 90 -7.66 12.78 11.05
N VAL A 91 -8.94 13.16 11.04
CA VAL A 91 -10.00 12.30 10.51
C VAL A 91 -10.00 12.39 8.98
N ARG A 92 -10.12 11.22 8.33
CA ARG A 92 -10.37 11.19 6.89
C ARG A 92 -11.70 11.89 6.57
N THR A 93 -11.67 12.83 5.61
CA THR A 93 -12.89 13.50 5.16
C THR A 93 -13.52 12.77 3.98
N SER A 94 -14.83 12.56 4.03
CA SER A 94 -15.62 12.04 2.90
C SER A 94 -16.02 13.14 1.89
N SER A 95 -16.01 14.38 2.36
CA SER A 95 -16.32 15.59 1.60
C SER A 95 -15.11 16.55 1.62
N ASP A 96 -15.26 17.69 0.97
CA ASP A 96 -14.25 18.73 0.99
C ASP A 96 -13.93 19.21 2.40
N LEU A 97 -12.66 19.51 2.65
CA LEU A 97 -12.21 20.22 3.84
C LEU A 97 -12.61 21.67 3.69
N LEU A 98 -13.54 22.12 4.49
CA LEU A 98 -14.09 23.45 4.47
C LEU A 98 -14.01 24.09 5.86
N PRO A 99 -14.00 25.43 5.94
CA PRO A 99 -14.33 26.13 7.18
C PRO A 99 -15.73 25.74 7.65
N ALA A 100 -15.96 25.73 8.95
CA ALA A 100 -17.24 25.41 9.56
C ALA A 100 -17.55 26.44 10.66
N LEU A 101 -18.83 26.62 10.95
CA LEU A 101 -19.22 27.47 12.06
C LEU A 101 -18.68 26.93 13.37
N VAL A 102 -18.06 27.80 14.17
CA VAL A 102 -17.70 27.44 15.56
C VAL A 102 -19.00 27.18 16.33
N PRO A 103 -19.11 26.08 17.08
CA PRO A 103 -20.31 25.81 17.88
C PRO A 103 -20.68 27.04 18.73
N SER A 104 -21.95 27.40 18.73
CA SER A 104 -22.49 28.58 19.43
C SER A 104 -22.10 29.96 18.88
N THR A 105 -21.56 30.04 17.67
CA THR A 105 -21.22 31.29 16.98
C THR A 105 -21.85 31.36 15.60
N THR A 106 -21.83 32.56 14.98
CA THR A 106 -22.23 32.77 13.59
C THR A 106 -21.02 32.79 12.65
N SER A 107 -19.83 32.47 13.15
CA SER A 107 -18.59 32.58 12.38
C SER A 107 -17.73 31.33 12.43
N ALA A 108 -17.10 31.02 11.29
CA ALA A 108 -15.96 30.11 11.23
C ALA A 108 -14.66 30.83 11.65
N LEU A 109 -14.59 32.14 11.51
CA LEU A 109 -13.43 32.95 11.91
C LEU A 109 -13.59 33.39 13.36
N LEU A 110 -12.80 32.79 14.25
CA LEU A 110 -12.79 33.08 15.66
C LEU A 110 -11.78 34.22 15.96
N CYS A 111 -12.28 35.32 16.48
CA CYS A 111 -11.49 36.44 16.95
C CYS A 111 -11.96 36.78 18.38
N GLU A 112 -11.24 36.28 19.38
CA GLU A 112 -11.63 36.36 20.79
C GLU A 112 -11.25 37.73 21.36
N THR A 113 -12.23 38.58 21.64
CA THR A 113 -12.03 39.91 22.24
C THR A 113 -11.37 39.84 23.61
N ALA A 114 -11.65 38.79 24.38
CA ALA A 114 -11.03 38.55 25.68
C ALA A 114 -9.50 38.38 25.60
N SER A 115 -8.98 37.87 24.47
CA SER A 115 -7.55 37.80 24.18
C SER A 115 -6.98 39.06 23.52
N GLY A 116 -7.83 40.06 23.26
CA GLY A 116 -7.45 41.32 22.59
C GLY A 116 -7.44 41.19 21.06
N CYS A 117 -8.07 40.15 20.50
CA CYS A 117 -8.26 40.05 19.04
C CYS A 117 -9.25 41.10 18.57
N ALA A 118 -8.91 41.85 17.54
CA ALA A 118 -9.83 42.71 16.81
C ALA A 118 -9.40 42.82 15.34
N VAL A 119 -10.36 42.62 14.46
CA VAL A 119 -10.23 42.84 13.00
C VAL A 119 -11.01 44.12 12.69
N VAL A 120 -10.31 45.14 12.26
CA VAL A 120 -10.91 46.46 11.96
C VAL A 120 -10.60 46.88 10.53
N ASN A 121 -11.38 47.79 9.98
CA ASN A 121 -11.07 48.46 8.71
C ASN A 121 -10.09 49.61 8.94
N GLU A 122 -9.65 50.27 7.86
CA GLU A 122 -8.76 51.43 7.91
C GLU A 122 -9.34 52.61 8.74
N GLY A 123 -10.67 52.70 8.85
CA GLY A 123 -11.35 53.69 9.68
C GLY A 123 -11.47 53.26 11.16
N GLY A 124 -10.87 52.14 11.59
CA GLY A 124 -10.93 51.64 12.94
C GLY A 124 -12.26 50.97 13.33
N GLN A 125 -13.18 50.79 12.38
CA GLN A 125 -14.47 50.11 12.63
C GLN A 125 -14.30 48.58 12.59
N ALA A 126 -14.94 47.89 13.53
CA ALA A 126 -14.90 46.42 13.57
C ALA A 126 -15.47 45.81 12.29
N ALA A 127 -14.77 44.84 11.72
CA ALA A 127 -15.26 44.04 10.63
C ALA A 127 -16.33 43.05 11.11
N VAL A 128 -17.34 42.80 10.28
CA VAL A 128 -18.36 41.78 10.53
C VAL A 128 -17.81 40.44 10.10
N LEU A 129 -17.63 39.52 11.06
CA LEU A 129 -17.04 38.19 10.86
C LEU A 129 -18.10 37.09 10.66
N ASP A 130 -19.34 37.47 10.37
CA ASP A 130 -20.44 36.53 10.12
C ASP A 130 -20.17 35.70 8.86
N THR A 131 -20.24 34.38 8.98
CA THR A 131 -20.06 33.41 7.88
C THR A 131 -21.29 32.55 7.63
N THR A 132 -22.46 32.94 8.14
CA THR A 132 -23.73 32.21 7.93
C THR A 132 -24.31 32.40 6.52
N THR A 133 -23.87 33.40 5.79
CA THR A 133 -24.32 33.64 4.42
C THR A 133 -23.94 32.50 3.50
N SER A 134 -24.92 32.02 2.72
CA SER A 134 -24.65 30.94 1.74
C SER A 134 -23.63 31.37 0.69
N GLY A 135 -22.73 30.47 0.30
CA GLY A 135 -21.71 30.72 -0.71
C GLY A 135 -20.41 31.38 -0.19
N ILE A 136 -20.31 31.72 1.10
CA ILE A 136 -19.07 32.22 1.71
C ILE A 136 -17.96 31.15 1.65
N PHE A 137 -18.30 29.87 1.88
CA PHE A 137 -17.33 28.78 1.77
C PHE A 137 -17.29 28.25 0.34
N VAL A 138 -16.15 28.45 -0.33
CA VAL A 138 -15.95 27.98 -1.70
C VAL A 138 -15.28 26.61 -1.66
N ALA A 139 -15.95 25.59 -2.19
CA ALA A 139 -15.42 24.24 -2.30
C ALA A 139 -14.20 24.22 -3.23
N SER A 140 -13.10 23.63 -2.78
CA SER A 140 -11.84 23.52 -3.51
C SER A 140 -11.51 22.11 -3.98
N GLY A 141 -12.32 21.11 -3.62
CA GLY A 141 -12.06 19.69 -3.87
C GLY A 141 -10.90 19.12 -3.03
N VAL A 142 -10.48 19.83 -1.98
CA VAL A 142 -9.44 19.39 -1.04
C VAL A 142 -10.04 18.43 -0.02
N ARG A 143 -9.48 17.23 0.09
CA ARG A 143 -9.89 16.21 1.07
C ARG A 143 -8.70 15.77 1.90
N LEU A 144 -8.98 15.33 3.13
CA LEU A 144 -7.96 14.74 3.99
C LEU A 144 -8.04 13.22 3.97
N ASP A 145 -6.89 12.59 3.81
CA ASP A 145 -6.72 11.18 4.08
C ASP A 145 -5.31 10.94 4.64
N PRO A 146 -5.14 11.09 5.96
CA PRO A 146 -3.84 10.99 6.62
C PRO A 146 -3.34 9.55 6.73
N THR A 147 -4.20 8.56 6.46
CA THR A 147 -3.85 7.15 6.67
C THR A 147 -2.94 6.63 5.55
N PRO A 148 -1.81 5.98 5.87
CA PRO A 148 -0.95 5.38 4.87
C PRO A 148 -1.61 4.17 4.20
N PRO A 149 -1.20 3.78 2.99
CA PRO A 149 -1.51 2.47 2.46
C PRO A 149 -0.93 1.38 3.36
N VAL A 150 -1.67 0.28 3.54
CA VAL A 150 -1.27 -0.89 4.34
C VAL A 150 -1.47 -2.16 3.53
N VAL A 151 -0.76 -3.23 3.89
CA VAL A 151 -1.01 -4.56 3.33
C VAL A 151 -2.28 -5.13 3.93
N LEU A 152 -3.18 -5.62 3.08
CA LEU A 152 -4.43 -6.28 3.45
C LEU A 152 -4.27 -7.79 3.52
N SER A 153 -3.59 -8.38 2.53
CA SER A 153 -3.35 -9.82 2.44
C SER A 153 -2.12 -10.12 1.58
N VAL A 154 -1.55 -11.30 1.80
CA VAL A 154 -0.46 -11.87 0.99
C VAL A 154 -0.87 -13.29 0.62
N TYR A 155 -0.75 -13.65 -0.66
CA TYR A 155 -1.11 -14.97 -1.16
C TYR A 155 -0.31 -15.35 -2.40
N SER A 156 -0.29 -16.64 -2.75
CA SER A 156 0.33 -17.15 -3.99
C SER A 156 -0.73 -17.46 -5.05
N SER A 157 -0.34 -17.39 -6.32
CA SER A 157 -1.26 -17.50 -7.48
C SER A 157 -1.73 -18.89 -7.84
N LYS A 158 -1.04 -19.93 -7.39
CA LYS A 158 -1.32 -21.30 -7.85
C LYS A 158 -2.33 -22.00 -6.94
N LEU A 159 -3.57 -21.56 -6.99
CA LEU A 159 -4.71 -22.27 -6.38
C LEU A 159 -5.44 -23.07 -7.46
N THR A 160 -4.85 -24.16 -7.96
CA THR A 160 -5.51 -25.04 -8.94
C THR A 160 -6.43 -26.06 -8.28
N SER A 161 -6.22 -26.35 -7.00
CA SER A 161 -7.11 -27.19 -6.19
C SER A 161 -7.07 -26.73 -4.73
N PRO A 162 -8.22 -26.60 -4.04
CA PRO A 162 -8.24 -26.27 -2.62
C PRO A 162 -7.84 -27.44 -1.71
N TYR A 163 -7.48 -28.61 -2.27
CA TYR A 163 -7.26 -29.85 -1.52
C TYR A 163 -5.90 -30.50 -1.77
N GLU A 164 -5.00 -29.87 -2.58
CA GLU A 164 -3.71 -30.48 -2.89
C GLU A 164 -2.56 -29.55 -2.51
N ASP A 165 -1.54 -30.11 -1.88
CA ASP A 165 -0.25 -29.45 -1.68
C ASP A 165 0.40 -29.12 -3.02
N GLN A 166 1.01 -27.98 -3.10
CA GLN A 166 1.73 -27.54 -4.30
C GLN A 166 3.22 -27.82 -4.16
N HIS A 167 3.75 -28.59 -5.10
CA HIS A 167 5.17 -28.91 -5.18
C HIS A 167 5.85 -28.11 -6.27
N TYR A 168 7.01 -27.53 -5.93
CA TYR A 168 7.82 -26.76 -6.86
C TYR A 168 9.25 -27.28 -6.91
N SER A 169 9.76 -27.40 -8.13
CA SER A 169 11.10 -27.86 -8.46
C SER A 169 11.99 -26.73 -8.99
N VAL A 170 13.28 -27.00 -9.19
CA VAL A 170 14.26 -26.03 -9.73
C VAL A 170 13.77 -25.39 -11.02
N GLY A 171 13.92 -24.08 -11.11
CA GLY A 171 13.53 -23.27 -12.25
C GLY A 171 12.06 -22.82 -12.28
N GLU A 172 11.20 -23.41 -11.46
CA GLU A 172 9.79 -22.99 -11.39
C GLU A 172 9.66 -21.64 -10.67
N ARG A 173 8.61 -20.91 -11.05
CA ARG A 173 8.33 -19.56 -10.52
C ARG A 173 7.10 -19.58 -9.64
N ILE A 174 7.24 -18.99 -8.46
CA ILE A 174 6.16 -18.80 -7.50
C ILE A 174 5.89 -17.30 -7.40
N SER A 175 4.66 -16.90 -7.75
CA SER A 175 4.22 -15.53 -7.62
C SER A 175 3.59 -15.29 -6.25
N VAL A 176 4.12 -14.30 -5.53
CA VAL A 176 3.59 -13.82 -4.25
C VAL A 176 2.90 -12.51 -4.50
N PHE A 177 1.61 -12.46 -4.24
CA PHE A 177 0.78 -11.27 -4.42
C PHE A 177 0.52 -10.60 -3.08
N VAL A 178 0.72 -9.30 -3.06
CA VAL A 178 0.47 -8.43 -1.90
C VAL A 178 -0.64 -7.47 -2.24
N GLN A 179 -1.83 -7.69 -1.69
CA GLN A 179 -2.98 -6.79 -1.83
C GLN A 179 -2.81 -5.61 -0.89
N VAL A 180 -2.95 -4.39 -1.40
CA VAL A 180 -2.82 -3.16 -0.60
C VAL A 180 -4.12 -2.39 -0.51
N SER A 181 -4.29 -1.62 0.57
CA SER A 181 -5.55 -0.92 0.92
C SER A 181 -5.85 0.29 0.03
N LYS A 182 -4.85 0.81 -0.68
CA LYS A 182 -4.96 2.02 -1.52
C LYS A 182 -4.01 1.91 -2.70
N PRO A 183 -4.30 2.58 -3.82
CA PRO A 183 -3.40 2.63 -4.97
C PRO A 183 -2.01 3.16 -4.58
N VAL A 184 -0.98 2.42 -4.97
CA VAL A 184 0.43 2.75 -4.69
C VAL A 184 1.26 2.81 -5.96
N VAL A 185 2.40 3.44 -5.86
CA VAL A 185 3.46 3.47 -6.88
C VAL A 185 4.78 3.09 -6.24
N VAL A 186 5.53 2.21 -6.89
CA VAL A 186 6.88 1.79 -6.51
C VAL A 186 7.88 2.68 -7.23
N THR A 187 8.90 3.16 -6.52
CA THR A 187 9.98 4.00 -7.07
C THR A 187 11.34 3.61 -6.50
N GLY A 188 12.40 3.84 -7.26
CA GLY A 188 13.76 3.44 -6.88
C GLY A 188 14.10 2.03 -7.32
N PHE A 189 14.80 1.27 -6.48
CA PHE A 189 15.10 -0.14 -6.74
C PHE A 189 13.85 -1.01 -6.56
N ASP A 190 13.85 -2.19 -7.17
CA ASP A 190 12.77 -3.14 -6.99
C ASP A 190 12.74 -3.67 -5.55
N PRO A 191 11.64 -3.50 -4.80
CA PRO A 191 11.49 -4.08 -3.47
C PRO A 191 11.45 -5.60 -3.56
N ARG A 192 11.69 -6.28 -2.42
CA ARG A 192 11.76 -7.74 -2.36
C ARG A 192 11.17 -8.29 -1.06
N ILE A 193 10.88 -9.59 -1.06
CA ILE A 193 10.39 -10.33 0.11
C ILE A 193 11.32 -11.52 0.33
N GLU A 194 11.92 -11.65 1.52
CA GLU A 194 12.74 -12.82 1.85
C GLU A 194 11.88 -14.04 2.13
N MET A 195 12.24 -15.18 1.50
CA MET A 195 11.50 -16.43 1.59
C MET A 195 12.17 -17.39 2.59
N ASN A 196 11.37 -18.22 3.28
CA ASN A 196 11.84 -19.17 4.31
C ASN A 196 12.35 -20.47 3.71
N VAL A 197 13.28 -20.43 2.80
CA VAL A 197 13.91 -21.65 2.27
C VAL A 197 15.23 -21.94 2.96
N THR A 198 15.75 -23.16 2.81
CA THR A 198 16.96 -23.66 3.50
C THR A 198 18.21 -22.81 3.22
N HIS A 199 18.30 -22.27 2.01
CA HIS A 199 19.39 -21.35 1.65
C HIS A 199 19.12 -19.95 2.21
N PRO A 200 20.13 -19.29 2.80
CA PRO A 200 20.00 -17.89 3.22
C PRO A 200 19.82 -16.97 2.02
N GLU A 201 19.14 -15.85 2.23
CA GLU A 201 19.02 -14.76 1.26
C GLU A 201 18.33 -15.13 -0.08
N ARG A 202 17.25 -15.89 -0.02
CA ARG A 202 16.36 -16.08 -1.17
C ARG A 202 15.23 -15.09 -1.14
N PHE A 203 15.01 -14.41 -2.26
CA PHE A 203 14.03 -13.34 -2.34
C PHE A 203 13.04 -13.56 -3.49
N ALA A 204 11.78 -13.27 -3.21
CA ALA A 204 10.81 -12.95 -4.24
C ALA A 204 11.03 -11.49 -4.65
N LEU A 205 11.31 -11.24 -5.93
CA LEU A 205 11.61 -9.93 -6.48
C LEU A 205 10.36 -9.26 -7.04
N TYR A 206 10.22 -7.96 -6.85
CA TYR A 206 9.10 -7.20 -7.40
C TYR A 206 9.03 -7.34 -8.93
N ASN A 207 7.83 -7.56 -9.44
CA ASN A 207 7.57 -7.67 -10.86
C ASN A 207 6.50 -6.65 -11.29
N ALA A 208 6.95 -5.58 -11.91
CA ALA A 208 6.08 -4.49 -12.35
C ALA A 208 5.03 -4.94 -13.38
N SER A 209 5.39 -5.91 -14.26
CA SER A 209 4.49 -6.39 -15.33
C SER A 209 3.29 -7.19 -14.81
N LEU A 210 3.43 -7.82 -13.66
CA LEU A 210 2.37 -8.57 -12.99
C LEU A 210 1.64 -7.75 -11.92
N SER A 211 2.14 -6.54 -11.62
CA SER A 211 1.59 -5.68 -10.60
C SER A 211 0.54 -4.72 -11.15
N THR A 212 -0.39 -4.33 -10.28
CA THR A 212 -1.29 -3.21 -10.48
C THR A 212 -1.07 -2.16 -9.40
N THR A 213 -1.82 -1.08 -9.42
CA THR A 213 -1.72 -0.05 -8.37
C THR A 213 -2.17 -0.53 -6.98
N THR A 214 -2.99 -1.57 -6.90
CA THR A 214 -3.51 -2.14 -5.65
C THR A 214 -3.07 -3.56 -5.38
N LEU A 215 -2.32 -4.18 -6.29
CA LEU A 215 -1.80 -5.53 -6.17
C LEU A 215 -0.33 -5.53 -6.58
N LEU A 216 0.57 -5.72 -5.62
CA LEU A 216 2.00 -5.84 -5.90
C LEU A 216 2.35 -7.32 -6.07
N ALA A 217 3.02 -7.65 -7.16
CA ALA A 217 3.47 -9.00 -7.46
C ALA A 217 4.97 -9.13 -7.23
N PHE A 218 5.36 -10.19 -6.55
CA PHE A 218 6.76 -10.59 -6.34
C PHE A 218 6.95 -11.99 -6.88
N VAL A 219 8.05 -12.25 -7.55
CA VAL A 219 8.34 -13.56 -8.16
C VAL A 219 9.57 -14.16 -7.50
N TYR A 220 9.38 -15.33 -6.89
CA TYR A 220 10.45 -16.19 -6.43
C TYR A 220 10.71 -17.27 -7.48
N THR A 221 11.96 -17.43 -7.90
CA THR A 221 12.40 -18.52 -8.78
C THR A 221 13.16 -19.53 -7.95
N VAL A 222 12.67 -20.76 -7.94
CA VAL A 222 13.28 -21.86 -7.18
C VAL A 222 14.66 -22.18 -7.75
N SER A 223 15.67 -22.17 -6.89
CA SER A 223 17.06 -22.44 -7.25
C SER A 223 17.48 -23.77 -6.62
N GLU A 224 18.54 -24.35 -7.17
CA GLU A 224 19.13 -25.59 -6.64
C GLU A 224 19.52 -25.43 -5.16
N GLY A 225 19.19 -26.45 -4.34
CA GLY A 225 19.42 -26.46 -2.90
C GLY A 225 18.30 -25.81 -2.07
N ASP A 226 17.33 -25.12 -2.69
CA ASP A 226 16.20 -24.55 -1.97
C ASP A 226 15.26 -25.66 -1.48
N ARG A 227 14.87 -25.60 -0.18
CA ARG A 227 13.97 -26.55 0.43
C ARG A 227 13.10 -25.90 1.49
N THR A 228 11.83 -26.19 1.47
CA THR A 228 10.91 -25.92 2.59
C THR A 228 9.69 -26.83 2.48
N ALA A 229 9.21 -27.31 3.63
CA ALA A 229 7.98 -28.08 3.69
C ALA A 229 6.73 -27.20 3.55
N ASP A 230 6.88 -25.90 3.86
CA ASP A 230 5.84 -24.91 3.68
C ASP A 230 6.48 -23.55 3.42
N LEU A 231 6.21 -22.97 2.25
CA LEU A 231 6.79 -21.71 1.82
C LEU A 231 6.00 -20.54 2.38
N PHE A 232 6.71 -19.64 3.05
CA PHE A 232 6.21 -18.35 3.51
C PHE A 232 7.33 -17.30 3.48
N TYR A 233 7.02 -16.06 3.83
CA TYR A 233 8.03 -15.01 3.95
C TYR A 233 8.69 -15.03 5.33
N LYS A 234 10.01 -14.84 5.35
CA LYS A 234 10.84 -14.96 6.57
C LYS A 234 10.70 -13.75 7.50
N HIS A 235 10.51 -12.56 6.92
CA HIS A 235 10.40 -11.31 7.67
C HIS A 235 9.02 -10.68 7.51
N PRO A 236 8.46 -10.04 8.55
CA PRO A 236 7.13 -9.45 8.52
C PRO A 236 7.11 -8.08 7.83
N TYR A 237 7.89 -7.89 6.76
CA TYR A 237 7.94 -6.64 5.98
C TYR A 237 8.48 -6.86 4.57
N ILE A 238 8.12 -5.95 3.66
CA ILE A 238 8.74 -5.85 2.35
C ILE A 238 10.08 -5.12 2.51
N ASP A 239 11.18 -5.75 2.08
CA ASP A 239 12.51 -5.15 2.12
C ASP A 239 12.65 -4.08 1.02
N LEU A 240 12.96 -2.86 1.43
CA LEU A 240 13.14 -1.68 0.59
C LEU A 240 14.62 -1.35 0.31
N TYR A 241 15.53 -2.31 0.46
CA TYR A 241 16.98 -2.13 0.26
C TYR A 241 17.56 -0.96 1.07
N GLY A 242 17.28 -0.91 2.37
CA GLY A 242 17.79 0.17 3.22
C GLY A 242 17.35 1.56 2.75
N ASN A 243 16.10 1.68 2.33
CA ASN A 243 15.50 2.91 1.82
C ASN A 243 15.91 3.34 0.40
N LYS A 244 16.54 2.49 -0.40
CA LYS A 244 16.78 2.76 -1.83
C LYS A 244 15.53 2.56 -2.69
N SER A 245 14.53 1.84 -2.18
CA SER A 245 13.19 1.70 -2.72
C SER A 245 12.18 2.48 -1.90
N ARG A 246 11.08 2.90 -2.51
CA ARG A 246 9.96 3.57 -1.87
C ARG A 246 8.65 3.10 -2.47
N ILE A 247 7.66 2.88 -1.63
CA ILE A 247 6.29 2.61 -2.04
C ILE A 247 5.43 3.74 -1.48
N TYR A 248 4.84 4.54 -2.37
CA TYR A 248 4.03 5.69 -2.02
C TYR A 248 2.58 5.46 -2.40
N ARG A 249 1.67 6.10 -1.69
CA ARG A 249 0.31 6.31 -2.17
C ARG A 249 0.33 7.10 -3.49
N GLN A 250 -0.38 6.61 -4.50
CA GLN A 250 -0.36 7.18 -5.85
C GLN A 250 -0.87 8.62 -5.92
N SER A 251 -1.94 8.94 -5.18
CA SER A 251 -2.69 10.20 -5.31
C SER A 251 -2.56 11.16 -4.13
N SER A 252 -1.65 10.92 -3.16
CA SER A 252 -1.50 11.82 -2.01
C SER A 252 -0.50 12.95 -2.25
N ILE A 253 -0.79 14.11 -1.68
CA ILE A 253 0.07 15.31 -1.69
C ILE A 253 0.36 15.72 -0.23
N PRO A 254 1.62 15.74 0.24
CA PRO A 254 2.79 15.09 -0.34
C PRO A 254 2.60 13.58 -0.42
N ARG A 255 3.43 12.87 -1.17
CA ARG A 255 3.34 11.41 -1.30
C ARG A 255 3.48 10.74 0.06
N THR A 256 2.44 10.06 0.52
CA THR A 256 2.43 9.31 1.77
C THR A 256 3.10 7.95 1.56
N LEU A 257 4.11 7.63 2.38
CA LEU A 257 4.76 6.32 2.37
C LEU A 257 3.78 5.23 2.79
N MET A 258 3.87 4.08 2.14
CA MET A 258 3.16 2.86 2.53
C MET A 258 3.77 2.26 3.80
N ASN A 259 2.94 1.74 4.68
CA ASN A 259 3.38 0.82 5.72
C ASN A 259 3.62 -0.55 5.07
N VAL A 260 4.87 -0.97 5.04
CA VAL A 260 5.32 -2.21 4.38
C VAL A 260 5.26 -3.45 5.27
N ALA A 261 4.68 -3.34 6.46
CA ALA A 261 4.46 -4.49 7.34
C ALA A 261 3.55 -5.51 6.66
N LEU A 262 3.99 -6.77 6.65
CA LEU A 262 3.22 -7.91 6.17
C LEU A 262 2.40 -8.50 7.32
N PRO A 263 1.21 -9.06 7.05
CA PRO A 263 0.45 -9.80 8.06
C PRO A 263 1.26 -11.02 8.55
N PRO A 264 0.86 -11.70 9.64
CA PRO A 264 1.53 -12.92 10.09
C PRO A 264 1.63 -13.96 8.96
N PRO A 265 2.74 -14.76 8.88
CA PRO A 265 3.16 -15.51 7.69
C PRO A 265 2.33 -16.75 7.32
N PHE A 266 1.10 -16.88 7.76
CA PHE A 266 0.32 -18.13 7.68
C PHE A 266 -0.51 -18.32 6.42
N ALA A 267 -0.28 -17.59 5.33
CA ALA A 267 -1.25 -17.60 4.25
C ALA A 267 -0.72 -17.35 2.83
N LEU A 268 0.42 -17.87 2.46
CA LEU A 268 0.74 -17.94 1.03
C LEU A 268 -0.11 -18.99 0.31
N ALA A 269 -0.44 -20.08 0.98
CA ALA A 269 -1.40 -21.06 0.53
C ALA A 269 -2.78 -20.86 1.18
N SER A 270 -3.83 -21.42 0.59
CA SER A 270 -5.15 -21.50 1.22
C SER A 270 -5.07 -22.25 2.55
N VAL A 271 -6.00 -21.95 3.47
CA VAL A 271 -6.09 -22.66 4.75
C VAL A 271 -6.13 -24.18 4.53
N GLY A 272 -5.17 -24.88 5.10
CA GLY A 272 -5.04 -26.34 5.01
C GLY A 272 -4.14 -26.88 3.90
N ASN A 273 -3.60 -26.02 3.02
CA ASN A 273 -2.66 -26.41 1.97
C ASN A 273 -1.27 -25.86 2.25
N THR A 274 -0.24 -26.54 1.73
CA THR A 274 1.16 -26.12 1.82
C THR A 274 1.75 -25.87 0.44
N ILE A 275 2.72 -24.97 0.37
CA ILE A 275 3.58 -24.79 -0.81
C ILE A 275 4.92 -25.42 -0.48
N LYS A 276 5.20 -26.58 -1.05
CA LYS A 276 6.46 -27.32 -0.84
C LYS A 276 7.46 -26.97 -1.92
N VAL A 277 8.67 -26.63 -1.49
CA VAL A 277 9.81 -26.45 -2.39
C VAL A 277 10.79 -27.58 -2.11
N GLU A 278 11.04 -28.39 -3.13
CA GLU A 278 11.96 -29.52 -3.02
C GLU A 278 12.82 -29.60 -4.27
N THR A 279 14.10 -29.30 -4.06
CA THR A 279 15.10 -29.27 -5.14
C THR A 279 16.07 -30.40 -5.03
N GLN A 280 15.71 -31.47 -4.32
CA GLN A 280 16.58 -32.63 -4.30
C GLN A 280 16.75 -33.17 -5.71
N SER A 281 17.99 -33.22 -6.07
CA SER A 281 18.64 -33.86 -7.20
C SER A 281 17.70 -34.55 -8.20
N ILE A 282 17.93 -34.28 -9.46
CA ILE A 282 17.42 -35.08 -10.58
C ILE A 282 17.32 -36.54 -10.10
N PRO A 283 16.12 -37.15 -10.13
CA PRO A 283 15.98 -38.53 -9.73
C PRO A 283 17.01 -39.38 -10.43
N TYR A 284 17.83 -40.09 -9.69
CA TYR A 284 18.78 -41.03 -10.25
C TYR A 284 18.42 -42.44 -9.85
N ILE A 285 18.80 -43.39 -10.67
CA ILE A 285 18.61 -44.82 -10.38
C ILE A 285 19.55 -45.21 -9.23
N THR A 286 19.00 -45.66 -8.14
CA THR A 286 19.74 -46.17 -6.98
C THR A 286 20.07 -47.63 -7.08
N ASN A 287 19.18 -48.41 -7.71
CA ASN A 287 19.36 -49.85 -7.86
C ASN A 287 18.55 -50.36 -9.05
N VAL A 288 19.04 -51.49 -9.60
CA VAL A 288 18.31 -52.30 -10.59
C VAL A 288 18.44 -53.76 -10.18
N THR A 289 17.34 -54.37 -9.85
CA THR A 289 17.29 -55.78 -9.41
C THR A 289 16.33 -56.59 -10.27
N SER A 290 16.61 -57.86 -10.41
CA SER A 290 15.61 -58.81 -10.89
C SER A 290 14.72 -59.24 -9.72
N LEU A 291 13.41 -59.21 -9.91
CA LEU A 291 12.52 -59.87 -8.96
C LEU A 291 12.60 -61.37 -9.20
N ASP A 292 13.05 -62.10 -8.15
CA ASP A 292 13.22 -63.54 -8.22
C ASP A 292 11.90 -64.22 -8.57
N SER A 293 11.80 -64.76 -9.77
CA SER A 293 10.72 -65.66 -10.06
C SER A 293 11.07 -67.04 -9.41
N PRO A 294 10.07 -67.76 -8.87
CA PRO A 294 10.31 -69.10 -8.32
C PRO A 294 11.03 -70.04 -9.29
N ARG A 295 10.91 -69.83 -10.59
CA ARG A 295 11.61 -70.57 -11.64
C ARG A 295 13.11 -70.26 -11.71
N LEU A 296 13.51 -69.00 -11.51
CA LEU A 296 14.91 -68.58 -11.50
C LEU A 296 15.69 -69.25 -10.39
N GLN A 297 15.08 -69.39 -9.21
CA GLN A 297 15.67 -70.07 -8.08
C GLN A 297 15.79 -71.58 -8.34
N ALA A 298 14.79 -72.19 -8.96
CA ALA A 298 14.77 -73.64 -9.26
C ALA A 298 15.78 -74.04 -10.35
N THR A 299 16.17 -73.12 -11.24
CA THR A 299 17.07 -73.38 -12.37
C THR A 299 18.48 -72.85 -12.17
N GLY A 300 18.81 -72.41 -10.94
CA GLY A 300 20.13 -71.82 -10.64
C GLY A 300 20.45 -70.54 -11.42
N GLY A 301 19.41 -69.77 -11.76
CA GLY A 301 19.54 -68.53 -12.48
C GLY A 301 19.57 -68.64 -14.01
N VAL A 302 19.34 -69.81 -14.57
CA VAL A 302 19.26 -70.02 -16.03
C VAL A 302 17.85 -69.82 -16.54
N MET A 303 17.70 -69.04 -17.58
CA MET A 303 16.42 -68.75 -18.22
C MET A 303 16.34 -69.39 -19.59
N TYR A 304 15.14 -69.85 -19.95
CA TYR A 304 14.83 -70.49 -21.21
C TYR A 304 13.89 -69.64 -22.08
N ALA A 305 13.80 -69.93 -23.34
CA ALA A 305 12.89 -69.24 -24.26
C ALA A 305 11.43 -69.34 -23.76
N GLY A 306 10.78 -68.22 -23.55
CA GLY A 306 9.45 -68.11 -23.01
C GLY A 306 9.39 -67.74 -21.51
N ASP A 307 10.53 -67.70 -20.82
CA ASP A 307 10.57 -67.21 -19.44
C ASP A 307 10.45 -65.69 -19.41
N GLU A 308 9.75 -65.19 -18.41
CA GLU A 308 9.57 -63.75 -18.15
C GLU A 308 10.49 -63.31 -16.99
N VAL A 309 11.19 -62.18 -17.19
CA VAL A 309 12.00 -61.53 -16.17
C VAL A 309 11.40 -60.21 -15.80
N VAL A 310 11.10 -60.03 -14.54
CA VAL A 310 10.67 -58.72 -14.00
C VAL A 310 11.89 -58.03 -13.41
N LEU A 311 12.16 -56.83 -13.89
CA LEU A 311 13.21 -55.97 -13.37
C LEU A 311 12.60 -54.84 -12.58
N ARG A 312 13.09 -54.64 -11.38
CA ARG A 312 12.76 -53.50 -10.52
C ARG A 312 13.86 -52.47 -10.63
N VAL A 313 13.46 -51.22 -10.88
CA VAL A 313 14.36 -50.04 -10.93
C VAL A 313 13.98 -49.14 -9.76
N ASP A 314 14.88 -48.97 -8.81
CA ASP A 314 14.71 -48.09 -7.66
C ASP A 314 15.32 -46.73 -7.95
N PHE A 315 14.60 -45.68 -7.59
CA PHE A 315 15.03 -44.30 -7.79
C PHE A 315 15.30 -43.63 -6.44
N SER A 316 16.13 -42.60 -6.44
CA SER A 316 16.48 -41.81 -5.25
C SER A 316 15.28 -41.05 -4.66
N THR A 317 14.27 -40.80 -5.44
CA THR A 317 13.01 -40.13 -5.04
C THR A 317 11.87 -40.61 -5.92
N HIS A 318 10.63 -40.23 -5.56
CA HIS A 318 9.44 -40.61 -6.31
C HIS A 318 9.50 -40.11 -7.76
N VAL A 319 9.18 -40.96 -8.69
CA VAL A 319 9.15 -40.65 -10.13
C VAL A 319 7.80 -41.02 -10.73
N VAL A 320 7.36 -40.29 -11.73
CA VAL A 320 6.17 -40.59 -12.55
C VAL A 320 6.64 -40.91 -13.94
N ALA A 321 6.34 -42.11 -14.41
CA ALA A 321 6.61 -42.51 -15.78
C ALA A 321 5.55 -41.91 -16.71
N VAL A 322 5.97 -41.17 -17.72
CA VAL A 322 5.09 -40.59 -18.75
C VAL A 322 5.47 -41.14 -20.13
N GLY A 323 4.50 -41.65 -20.84
CA GLY A 323 4.70 -42.27 -22.15
C GLY A 323 5.25 -43.71 -22.07
N TYR A 324 5.92 -44.16 -23.15
CA TYR A 324 6.50 -45.49 -23.23
C TYR A 324 7.93 -45.50 -22.70
N SER A 325 8.11 -45.97 -21.48
CA SER A 325 9.42 -46.14 -20.85
C SER A 325 9.92 -47.57 -21.02
N TYR A 326 11.20 -47.76 -21.27
CA TYR A 326 11.82 -49.06 -21.36
C TYR A 326 13.26 -49.07 -20.85
N LEU A 327 13.70 -50.22 -20.37
CA LEU A 327 15.08 -50.46 -19.98
C LEU A 327 15.76 -51.33 -21.05
N THR A 328 16.86 -50.84 -21.62
CA THR A 328 17.61 -51.54 -22.60
C THR A 328 18.54 -52.57 -21.94
N LEU A 329 18.37 -53.83 -22.29
CA LEU A 329 19.15 -54.95 -21.76
C LEU A 329 20.09 -55.47 -22.83
N ARG A 330 21.33 -55.73 -22.45
CA ARG A 330 22.33 -56.37 -23.31
C ARG A 330 22.51 -57.83 -22.89
N LEU A 331 22.08 -58.72 -23.76
CA LEU A 331 22.15 -60.18 -23.59
C LEU A 331 23.25 -60.72 -24.53
N GLY A 332 24.52 -60.69 -24.10
CA GLY A 332 25.64 -61.00 -24.96
C GLY A 332 25.74 -60.00 -26.13
N ALA A 333 25.65 -60.48 -27.36
CA ALA A 333 25.66 -59.67 -28.57
C ALA A 333 24.28 -59.10 -28.96
N VAL A 334 23.21 -59.49 -28.27
CA VAL A 334 21.81 -59.10 -28.61
C VAL A 334 21.32 -58.07 -27.62
N VAL A 335 20.60 -57.06 -28.16
CA VAL A 335 19.95 -56.00 -27.38
C VAL A 335 18.45 -56.27 -27.36
N ARG A 336 17.82 -56.14 -26.20
CA ARG A 336 16.37 -56.28 -25.96
C ARG A 336 15.89 -55.16 -25.05
N ASN A 337 14.62 -54.77 -25.16
CA ASN A 337 13.98 -53.79 -24.31
C ASN A 337 13.03 -54.46 -23.32
N ALA A 338 13.20 -54.24 -22.02
CA ALA A 338 12.23 -54.51 -21.01
C ALA A 338 11.27 -53.32 -20.91
N MET A 339 10.00 -53.56 -21.19
CA MET A 339 8.97 -52.52 -21.19
C MET A 339 8.47 -52.22 -19.79
N TYR A 340 8.26 -50.97 -19.44
CA TYR A 340 7.59 -50.61 -18.19
C TYR A 340 6.12 -51.04 -18.24
N PHE A 341 5.63 -51.70 -17.24
CA PHE A 341 4.25 -52.24 -17.19
C PHE A 341 3.46 -51.76 -15.96
N GLY A 342 4.06 -51.03 -15.03
CA GLY A 342 3.38 -50.50 -13.88
C GLY A 342 4.26 -50.24 -12.66
N TYR A 343 3.65 -49.69 -11.61
CA TYR A 343 4.25 -49.48 -10.29
C TYR A 343 4.11 -50.77 -9.50
N TYR A 344 5.20 -51.23 -8.91
CA TYR A 344 5.21 -52.39 -8.02
C TYR A 344 5.23 -51.90 -6.56
N ASP A 345 4.10 -52.08 -5.87
CA ASP A 345 3.95 -51.80 -4.46
C ASP A 345 4.24 -53.15 -3.74
N GLY A 346 5.49 -53.31 -3.37
CA GLY A 346 6.01 -54.55 -2.74
C GLY A 346 5.97 -54.52 -1.23
#